data_9bcd5cf43660eaf5ebfa2cbce175c039
#
_entry.id   9bcd5cf43660eaf5ebfa2cbce175c039
#
_cell.length_a   1.000
_cell.length_b   1.000
_cell.length_c   1.000
_cell.angle_alpha   90.00
_cell.angle_beta   90.00
_cell.angle_gamma   90.00
#
_symmetry.space_group_name_H-M   'P 1'
#
loop_
_entity.id
_entity.type
_entity.pdbx_description
1 polymer ?
#
loop_
_entity_poly.entity_id
_entity_poly.type
_entity_poly.pdbx_seq_one_letter_code
_entity_poly.pdbx_strand_id
1 'polypeptide(L)'
;KRKDSFDKPITYKRVGHFEENDKDYFGLNKLIREIVEEPKYKIFSDMDGVLTDFEGRFEKYSNGMKPADYEKKFGKDKFWELVDGEGVAFWVGMPWMSDGERYWDYIKDYDTQLLSSPSRSNTSRLGKRLWVRNNMPGVKLILAQAYLKKNYAAPNHILIDDRKSNIDEWRAEGGIGILHTSAADTIQQLKKLGL
;
A
#
# COMPACT_ATOMS: atom_id res chain seq x y z
N LYS A 1 38.94 23.72 -6.45
CA LYS A 1 38.50 23.11 -5.17
C LYS A 1 37.52 24.08 -4.51
N ARG A 2 36.24 23.90 -4.73
CA ARG A 2 35.17 24.57 -3.96
C ARG A 2 34.79 23.61 -2.83
N LYS A 3 34.91 24.08 -1.59
CA LYS A 3 34.39 23.39 -0.40
C LYS A 3 32.94 23.83 -0.25
N ASP A 4 31.99 22.86 -0.37
CA ASP A 4 30.62 23.05 -0.07
C ASP A 4 30.44 23.17 1.46
N SER A 5 29.91 24.31 1.87
CA SER A 5 29.58 24.62 3.27
C SER A 5 28.09 24.29 3.52
N PHE A 6 27.80 23.03 3.78
CA PHE A 6 26.49 22.58 4.30
C PHE A 6 26.74 21.78 5.57
N ASP A 7 26.99 22.48 6.68
CA ASP A 7 26.83 21.93 8.03
C ASP A 7 26.94 23.07 9.04
N LYS A 8 25.87 23.85 9.14
CA LYS A 8 25.63 24.64 10.36
C LYS A 8 24.44 24.05 11.08
N PRO A 9 24.59 23.55 12.31
CA PRO A 9 23.47 23.11 13.11
C PRO A 9 22.53 24.30 13.36
N ILE A 10 21.25 24.09 13.13
CA ILE A 10 20.20 25.07 13.47
C ILE A 10 20.21 25.22 14.99
N THR A 11 20.80 26.31 15.48
CA THR A 11 20.72 26.66 16.90
C THR A 11 19.37 27.29 17.18
N TYR A 12 18.48 26.53 17.81
CA TYR A 12 17.26 27.09 18.38
C TYR A 12 17.64 28.04 19.51
N LYS A 13 17.42 29.35 19.32
CA LYS A 13 17.45 30.29 20.44
C LYS A 13 16.36 29.90 21.41
N ARG A 14 16.77 29.61 22.65
CA ARG A 14 15.86 29.39 23.78
C ARG A 14 15.01 30.66 23.94
N VAL A 15 13.75 30.60 23.52
CA VAL A 15 12.77 31.65 23.72
C VAL A 15 12.23 31.45 25.16
N GLY A 16 12.61 32.32 26.07
CA GLY A 16 12.01 32.60 27.37
C GLY A 16 11.79 31.42 28.32
N HIS A 17 12.02 31.64 29.61
CA HIS A 17 11.47 30.80 30.69
C HIS A 17 9.94 30.99 30.70
N PHE A 18 9.19 29.97 30.31
CA PHE A 18 7.76 29.90 30.59
C PHE A 18 7.57 29.23 31.94
N GLU A 19 6.86 29.90 32.84
CA GLU A 19 6.48 29.30 34.13
C GLU A 19 5.42 28.21 33.89
N GLU A 20 5.53 27.09 34.62
CA GLU A 20 4.71 25.87 34.47
C GLU A 20 3.20 26.06 34.75
N ASN A 21 2.71 27.27 35.00
CA ASN A 21 1.33 27.60 35.37
C ASN A 21 0.57 28.44 34.36
N ASP A 22 1.09 28.60 33.14
CA ASP A 22 0.42 29.41 32.16
C ASP A 22 -0.73 28.61 31.47
N LYS A 23 -1.99 29.05 31.72
CA LYS A 23 -3.18 28.44 31.12
C LYS A 23 -3.12 28.46 29.59
N ASP A 24 -2.41 29.44 29.01
CA ASP A 24 -2.21 29.56 27.56
C ASP A 24 -1.29 28.46 27.02
N TYR A 25 -0.32 27.98 27.81
CA TYR A 25 0.55 26.86 27.46
C TYR A 25 -0.22 25.53 27.36
N PHE A 26 -1.17 25.31 28.29
CA PHE A 26 -2.08 24.15 28.24
C PHE A 26 -3.03 24.20 27.06
N GLY A 27 -3.56 25.38 26.73
CA GLY A 27 -4.40 25.61 25.55
C GLY A 27 -3.63 25.39 24.26
N LEU A 28 -2.40 25.88 24.15
CA LEU A 28 -1.54 25.73 22.99
C LEU A 28 -1.11 24.25 22.81
N ASN A 29 -0.76 23.54 23.87
CA ASN A 29 -0.42 22.12 23.81
C ASN A 29 -1.62 21.25 23.43
N LYS A 30 -2.84 21.61 23.89
CA LYS A 30 -4.07 20.95 23.46
C LYS A 30 -4.33 21.21 21.98
N LEU A 31 -4.18 22.47 21.52
CA LEU A 31 -4.34 22.84 20.12
C LEU A 31 -3.28 22.17 19.23
N ILE A 32 -2.02 22.10 19.69
CA ILE A 32 -0.95 21.39 18.96
C ILE A 32 -1.25 19.88 18.87
N ARG A 33 -1.77 19.26 19.93
CA ARG A 33 -2.22 17.85 19.89
C ARG A 33 -3.39 17.66 18.93
N GLU A 34 -4.35 18.58 18.87
CA GLU A 34 -5.47 18.55 17.95
C GLU A 34 -5.04 18.80 16.50
N ILE A 35 -3.94 19.55 16.25
CA ILE A 35 -3.39 19.84 14.92
C ILE A 35 -2.43 18.73 14.46
N VAL A 36 -1.79 18.00 15.38
CA VAL A 36 -0.86 16.88 15.11
C VAL A 36 -1.50 15.57 15.57
N GLU A 37 -2.80 15.38 15.36
CA GLU A 37 -3.35 14.04 15.49
C GLU A 37 -2.68 13.14 14.42
N GLU A 38 -1.86 12.22 14.89
CA GLU A 38 -1.41 11.07 14.07
C GLU A 38 -2.67 10.48 13.41
N PRO A 39 -2.64 10.21 12.13
CA PRO A 39 -3.82 9.67 11.45
C PRO A 39 -4.30 8.45 12.21
N LYS A 40 -5.59 8.47 12.60
CA LYS A 40 -6.23 7.42 13.41
C LYS A 40 -5.98 6.03 12.87
N TYR A 41 -5.86 5.91 11.56
CA TYR A 41 -5.61 4.67 10.86
C TYR A 41 -4.49 4.82 9.83
N LYS A 42 -3.75 3.71 9.62
CA LYS A 42 -2.81 3.53 8.54
C LYS A 42 -3.33 2.47 7.57
N ILE A 43 -3.44 2.82 6.29
CA ILE A 43 -3.97 1.93 5.27
C ILE A 43 -2.82 1.22 4.54
N PHE A 44 -2.91 -0.09 4.43
CA PHE A 44 -2.09 -0.94 3.59
C PHE A 44 -2.98 -1.54 2.50
N SER A 45 -2.75 -1.18 1.24
CA SER A 45 -3.50 -1.72 0.11
C SER A 45 -2.65 -2.69 -0.68
N ASP A 46 -3.20 -3.86 -1.01
CA ASP A 46 -2.58 -4.69 -2.05
C ASP A 46 -2.70 -4.02 -3.41
N MET A 47 -1.97 -4.54 -4.38
CA MET A 47 -2.01 -4.10 -5.78
C MET A 47 -2.85 -5.05 -6.64
N ASP A 48 -2.40 -6.30 -6.80
CA ASP A 48 -3.00 -7.26 -7.72
C ASP A 48 -4.39 -7.69 -7.23
N GLY A 49 -5.42 -7.55 -8.06
CA GLY A 49 -6.81 -7.84 -7.68
C GLY A 49 -7.49 -6.75 -6.86
N VAL A 50 -6.78 -5.67 -6.50
CA VAL A 50 -7.31 -4.49 -5.77
C VAL A 50 -7.19 -3.24 -6.63
N LEU A 51 -5.99 -2.92 -7.07
CA LEU A 51 -5.67 -1.76 -7.91
C LEU A 51 -5.35 -2.16 -9.34
N THR A 52 -4.64 -3.28 -9.51
CA THR A 52 -4.15 -3.75 -10.81
C THR A 52 -4.82 -5.06 -11.21
N ASP A 53 -5.24 -5.13 -12.48
CA ASP A 53 -5.88 -6.30 -13.07
C ASP A 53 -4.84 -7.32 -13.56
N PHE A 54 -4.35 -8.11 -12.63
CA PHE A 54 -3.43 -9.19 -12.92
C PHE A 54 -4.09 -10.28 -13.79
N GLU A 55 -5.36 -10.63 -13.51
CA GLU A 55 -6.09 -11.64 -14.28
C GLU A 55 -6.19 -11.25 -15.75
N GLY A 56 -6.74 -10.09 -16.04
CA GLY A 56 -6.90 -9.62 -17.42
C GLY A 56 -5.56 -9.42 -18.12
N ARG A 57 -4.51 -9.04 -17.37
CA ARG A 57 -3.14 -8.99 -17.93
C ARG A 57 -2.64 -10.37 -18.29
N PHE A 58 -2.84 -11.36 -17.42
CA PHE A 58 -2.44 -12.75 -17.65
C PHE A 58 -3.17 -13.37 -18.84
N GLU A 59 -4.48 -13.17 -18.96
CA GLU A 59 -5.30 -13.70 -20.05
C GLU A 59 -4.78 -13.29 -21.43
N LYS A 60 -4.20 -12.10 -21.57
CA LYS A 60 -3.61 -11.63 -22.84
C LYS A 60 -2.43 -12.48 -23.30
N TYR A 61 -1.70 -13.11 -22.38
CA TYR A 61 -0.52 -13.94 -22.68
C TYR A 61 -0.81 -15.42 -22.66
N SER A 62 -1.91 -15.85 -22.04
CA SER A 62 -2.32 -17.24 -21.90
C SER A 62 -3.34 -17.70 -22.94
N ASN A 63 -3.54 -16.94 -24.03
CA ASN A 63 -4.59 -17.16 -25.03
C ASN A 63 -6.00 -17.16 -24.42
N GLY A 64 -6.28 -16.22 -23.53
CA GLY A 64 -7.59 -16.05 -22.88
C GLY A 64 -7.85 -17.01 -21.72
N MET A 65 -6.85 -17.75 -21.25
CA MET A 65 -7.00 -18.67 -20.13
C MET A 65 -6.79 -17.94 -18.80
N LYS A 66 -7.71 -18.13 -17.86
CA LYS A 66 -7.58 -17.56 -16.51
C LYS A 66 -6.39 -18.14 -15.73
N PRO A 67 -5.77 -17.37 -14.82
CA PRO A 67 -4.63 -17.81 -14.01
C PRO A 67 -4.83 -19.18 -13.35
N ALA A 68 -5.96 -19.39 -12.66
CA ALA A 68 -6.26 -20.63 -11.94
C ALA A 68 -6.40 -21.84 -12.88
N ASP A 69 -7.06 -21.66 -14.04
CA ASP A 69 -7.24 -22.72 -15.02
C ASP A 69 -5.93 -23.07 -15.71
N TYR A 70 -5.10 -22.06 -15.97
CA TYR A 70 -3.77 -22.26 -16.55
C TYR A 70 -2.86 -23.03 -15.59
N GLU A 71 -2.80 -22.60 -14.31
CA GLU A 71 -2.00 -23.28 -13.30
C GLU A 71 -2.48 -24.73 -13.07
N LYS A 72 -3.80 -24.96 -13.06
CA LYS A 72 -4.37 -26.30 -12.94
C LYS A 72 -4.01 -27.20 -14.12
N LYS A 73 -3.97 -26.66 -15.34
CA LYS A 73 -3.71 -27.41 -16.58
C LYS A 73 -2.24 -27.67 -16.82
N PHE A 74 -1.38 -26.69 -16.56
CA PHE A 74 0.02 -26.74 -16.97
C PHE A 74 0.99 -26.78 -15.78
N GLY A 75 0.50 -26.55 -14.57
CA GLY A 75 1.29 -26.50 -13.34
C GLY A 75 1.90 -25.12 -13.06
N LYS A 76 2.30 -24.96 -11.80
CA LYS A 76 2.80 -23.70 -11.26
C LYS A 76 4.07 -23.18 -11.94
N ASP A 77 4.96 -24.08 -12.34
CA ASP A 77 6.22 -23.70 -12.98
C ASP A 77 5.96 -23.07 -14.35
N LYS A 78 5.07 -23.67 -15.16
CA LYS A 78 4.67 -23.14 -16.46
C LYS A 78 3.90 -21.82 -16.34
N PHE A 79 3.10 -21.66 -15.28
CA PHE A 79 2.45 -20.42 -14.98
C PHE A 79 3.46 -19.27 -14.77
N TRP A 80 4.47 -19.50 -13.93
CA TRP A 80 5.50 -18.48 -13.68
C TRP A 80 6.45 -18.29 -14.86
N GLU A 81 6.74 -19.34 -15.63
CA GLU A 81 7.51 -19.25 -16.88
C GLU A 81 6.84 -18.29 -17.87
N LEU A 82 5.50 -18.36 -18.02
CA LEU A 82 4.74 -17.43 -18.85
C LEU A 82 4.89 -15.97 -18.36
N VAL A 83 4.64 -15.72 -17.08
CA VAL A 83 4.70 -14.38 -16.51
C VAL A 83 6.12 -13.80 -16.54
N ASP A 84 7.11 -14.61 -16.18
CA ASP A 84 8.52 -14.20 -16.11
C ASP A 84 9.14 -14.05 -17.50
N GLY A 85 8.63 -14.77 -18.52
CA GLY A 85 9.02 -14.63 -19.93
C GLY A 85 8.76 -13.25 -20.50
N GLU A 86 7.69 -12.61 -20.07
CA GLU A 86 7.35 -11.22 -20.42
C GLU A 86 8.18 -10.18 -19.65
N GLY A 87 8.90 -10.62 -18.63
CA GLY A 87 9.81 -9.80 -17.86
C GLY A 87 9.14 -8.61 -17.17
N VAL A 88 9.84 -7.48 -17.17
CA VAL A 88 9.37 -6.23 -16.53
C VAL A 88 8.12 -5.69 -17.21
N ALA A 89 7.98 -5.90 -18.52
CA ALA A 89 6.88 -5.37 -19.32
C ALA A 89 5.51 -5.93 -18.89
N PHE A 90 5.45 -7.18 -18.40
CA PHE A 90 4.24 -7.74 -17.83
C PHE A 90 3.70 -6.85 -16.71
N TRP A 91 4.54 -6.55 -15.74
CA TRP A 91 4.19 -5.84 -14.50
C TRP A 91 3.94 -4.36 -14.69
N VAL A 92 4.78 -3.69 -15.52
CA VAL A 92 4.58 -2.26 -15.84
C VAL A 92 3.32 -2.03 -16.64
N GLY A 93 2.96 -2.98 -17.50
CA GLY A 93 1.79 -2.89 -18.37
C GLY A 93 0.50 -3.40 -17.76
N MET A 94 0.43 -3.70 -16.47
CA MET A 94 -0.83 -4.08 -15.82
C MET A 94 -1.84 -2.94 -15.89
N PRO A 95 -3.07 -3.20 -16.37
CA PRO A 95 -4.11 -2.18 -16.31
C PRO A 95 -4.60 -1.99 -14.87
N TRP A 96 -5.27 -0.88 -14.62
CA TRP A 96 -6.08 -0.72 -13.44
C TRP A 96 -7.23 -1.74 -13.42
N MET A 97 -7.65 -2.15 -12.21
CA MET A 97 -8.97 -2.76 -12.03
C MET A 97 -10.04 -1.78 -12.54
N SER A 98 -11.15 -2.31 -13.01
CA SER A 98 -12.24 -1.48 -13.59
C SER A 98 -12.76 -0.39 -12.65
N ASP A 99 -12.61 -0.56 -11.35
CA ASP A 99 -12.98 0.40 -10.29
C ASP A 99 -11.78 0.81 -9.42
N GLY A 100 -10.55 0.41 -9.80
CA GLY A 100 -9.32 0.63 -9.03
C GLY A 100 -8.96 2.12 -8.89
N GLU A 101 -9.12 2.93 -9.95
CA GLU A 101 -8.89 4.36 -9.87
C GLU A 101 -9.86 5.05 -8.89
N ARG A 102 -11.13 4.66 -8.92
CA ARG A 102 -12.14 5.17 -7.97
C ARG A 102 -11.79 4.82 -6.52
N TYR A 103 -11.32 3.59 -6.29
CA TYR A 103 -10.87 3.16 -4.97
C TYR A 103 -9.64 3.95 -4.53
N TRP A 104 -8.64 4.09 -5.42
CA TRP A 104 -7.45 4.88 -5.15
C TRP A 104 -7.77 6.33 -4.80
N ASP A 105 -8.64 6.98 -5.57
CA ASP A 105 -9.06 8.36 -5.32
C ASP A 105 -9.67 8.57 -3.93
N TYR A 106 -10.30 7.52 -3.38
CA TYR A 106 -10.85 7.58 -2.04
C TYR A 106 -9.78 7.47 -0.94
N ILE A 107 -8.76 6.63 -1.12
CA ILE A 107 -7.79 6.33 -0.05
C ILE A 107 -6.50 7.16 -0.13
N LYS A 108 -6.20 7.82 -1.25
CA LYS A 108 -4.91 8.48 -1.52
C LYS A 108 -4.56 9.61 -0.54
N ASP A 109 -5.56 10.26 0.03
CA ASP A 109 -5.38 11.40 0.95
C ASP A 109 -5.27 10.96 2.44
N TYR A 110 -5.40 9.67 2.72
CA TYR A 110 -5.11 9.08 4.02
C TYR A 110 -3.64 8.62 4.13
N ASP A 111 -3.18 8.23 5.34
CA ASP A 111 -1.85 7.58 5.50
C ASP A 111 -1.86 6.20 4.83
N THR A 112 -1.70 6.21 3.52
CA THR A 112 -1.80 5.02 2.66
C THR A 112 -0.44 4.58 2.14
N GLN A 113 -0.17 3.28 2.24
CA GLN A 113 0.98 2.59 1.66
C GLN A 113 0.50 1.38 0.86
N LEU A 114 1.23 1.04 -0.20
CA LEU A 114 0.98 -0.21 -0.92
C LEU A 114 1.80 -1.34 -0.28
N LEU A 115 1.18 -2.50 -0.11
CA LEU A 115 1.79 -3.71 0.46
C LEU A 115 1.50 -4.90 -0.44
N SER A 116 2.39 -5.16 -1.39
CA SER A 116 2.17 -6.15 -2.45
C SER A 116 3.21 -7.26 -2.47
N SER A 117 2.77 -8.45 -2.88
CA SER A 117 3.65 -9.62 -2.98
C SER A 117 4.28 -9.70 -4.37
N PRO A 118 5.61 -9.63 -4.48
CA PRO A 118 6.28 -9.86 -5.74
C PRO A 118 6.35 -11.37 -6.04
N SER A 119 6.45 -11.75 -7.32
CA SER A 119 6.88 -13.09 -7.71
C SER A 119 8.33 -13.34 -7.25
N ARG A 120 8.84 -14.54 -7.49
CA ARG A 120 10.25 -14.87 -7.20
C ARG A 120 11.22 -14.11 -8.09
N SER A 121 10.77 -13.67 -9.27
CA SER A 121 11.58 -12.94 -10.23
C SER A 121 11.84 -11.50 -9.79
N ASN A 122 13.04 -11.00 -10.06
CA ASN A 122 13.38 -9.59 -9.86
C ASN A 122 12.61 -8.66 -10.82
N THR A 123 12.13 -9.19 -11.94
CA THR A 123 11.32 -8.43 -12.92
C THR A 123 10.02 -7.93 -12.31
N SER A 124 9.37 -8.74 -11.46
CA SER A 124 8.14 -8.32 -10.76
C SER A 124 8.42 -7.18 -9.78
N ARG A 125 9.54 -7.25 -9.03
CA ARG A 125 9.93 -6.19 -8.09
C ARG A 125 10.18 -4.87 -8.79
N LEU A 126 10.92 -4.92 -9.89
CA LEU A 126 11.21 -3.73 -10.70
C LEU A 126 9.93 -3.22 -11.36
N GLY A 127 9.15 -4.10 -11.99
CA GLY A 127 7.94 -3.72 -12.71
C GLY A 127 6.88 -3.09 -11.80
N LYS A 128 6.61 -3.66 -10.61
CA LYS A 128 5.68 -3.07 -9.65
C LYS A 128 6.14 -1.68 -9.18
N ARG A 129 7.45 -1.49 -8.90
CA ARG A 129 7.99 -0.15 -8.57
C ARG A 129 7.80 0.85 -9.71
N LEU A 130 8.05 0.43 -10.94
CA LEU A 130 7.86 1.28 -12.12
C LEU A 130 6.38 1.61 -12.33
N TRP A 131 5.50 0.62 -12.17
CA TRP A 131 4.06 0.85 -12.26
C TRP A 131 3.59 1.89 -11.23
N VAL A 132 3.97 1.74 -9.96
CA VAL A 132 3.63 2.70 -8.89
C VAL A 132 4.21 4.07 -9.19
N ARG A 133 5.46 4.16 -9.59
CA ARG A 133 6.08 5.45 -9.97
C ARG A 133 5.32 6.16 -11.08
N ASN A 134 4.82 5.41 -12.07
CA ASN A 134 4.15 5.99 -13.23
C ASN A 134 2.70 6.39 -12.94
N ASN A 135 2.00 5.64 -12.10
CA ASN A 135 0.56 5.84 -11.85
C ASN A 135 0.26 6.52 -10.51
N MET A 136 1.18 6.42 -9.54
CA MET A 136 1.01 6.90 -8.16
C MET A 136 2.30 7.53 -7.64
N PRO A 137 2.78 8.62 -8.24
CA PRO A 137 4.06 9.22 -7.85
C PRO A 137 4.05 9.64 -6.37
N GLY A 138 5.12 9.29 -5.64
CA GLY A 138 5.27 9.61 -4.22
C GLY A 138 4.67 8.58 -3.25
N VAL A 139 3.89 7.63 -3.73
CA VAL A 139 3.31 6.59 -2.87
C VAL A 139 4.36 5.56 -2.44
N LYS A 140 4.38 5.23 -1.17
CA LYS A 140 5.29 4.22 -0.63
C LYS A 140 4.82 2.82 -1.01
N LEU A 141 5.69 2.04 -1.65
CA LEU A 141 5.48 0.64 -1.98
C LEU A 141 6.37 -0.26 -1.13
N ILE A 142 5.73 -1.16 -0.38
CA ILE A 142 6.36 -2.25 0.35
C ILE A 142 6.16 -3.53 -0.45
N LEU A 143 7.27 -4.20 -0.78
CA LEU A 143 7.26 -5.51 -1.44
C LEU A 143 7.62 -6.59 -0.43
N ALA A 144 6.62 -7.31 0.05
CA ALA A 144 6.76 -8.42 1.00
C ALA A 144 6.05 -9.67 0.47
N GLN A 145 6.59 -10.85 0.75
CA GLN A 145 5.89 -12.11 0.46
C GLN A 145 4.55 -12.15 1.21
N ALA A 146 3.54 -12.84 0.66
CA ALA A 146 2.19 -12.85 1.21
C ALA A 146 2.17 -13.19 2.71
N TYR A 147 2.88 -14.25 3.12
CA TYR A 147 2.97 -14.70 4.51
C TYR A 147 3.68 -13.71 5.46
N LEU A 148 4.36 -12.70 4.92
CA LEU A 148 5.02 -11.64 5.70
C LEU A 148 4.16 -10.37 5.82
N LYS A 149 3.05 -10.26 5.08
CA LYS A 149 2.16 -9.09 5.17
C LYS A 149 1.67 -8.88 6.60
N LYS A 150 1.32 -9.93 7.31
CA LYS A 150 0.87 -9.89 8.70
C LYS A 150 1.84 -9.20 9.68
N ASN A 151 3.14 -9.17 9.38
CA ASN A 151 4.13 -8.51 10.23
C ASN A 151 3.99 -6.98 10.26
N TYR A 152 3.15 -6.41 9.40
CA TYR A 152 2.81 -4.99 9.37
C TYR A 152 1.49 -4.68 10.09
N ALA A 153 0.82 -5.70 10.65
CA ALA A 153 -0.43 -5.53 11.37
C ALA A 153 -0.22 -4.82 12.70
N ALA A 154 -1.16 -3.96 13.07
CA ALA A 154 -1.27 -3.31 14.37
C ALA A 154 -2.74 -2.89 14.57
N PRO A 155 -3.19 -2.55 15.81
CA PRO A 155 -4.60 -2.25 16.08
C PRO A 155 -5.21 -1.15 15.22
N ASN A 156 -4.42 -0.18 14.77
CA ASN A 156 -4.85 0.92 13.90
C ASN A 156 -4.42 0.76 12.44
N HIS A 157 -3.88 -0.41 12.06
CA HIS A 157 -3.48 -0.71 10.69
C HIS A 157 -4.60 -1.47 9.96
N ILE A 158 -4.98 -0.97 8.79
CA ILE A 158 -5.99 -1.57 7.93
C ILE A 158 -5.28 -2.23 6.74
N LEU A 159 -5.51 -3.53 6.51
CA LEU A 159 -5.13 -4.20 5.26
C LEU A 159 -6.35 -4.31 4.37
N ILE A 160 -6.21 -3.90 3.10
CA ILE A 160 -7.17 -4.12 2.03
C ILE A 160 -6.52 -5.05 1.00
N ASP A 161 -7.08 -6.25 0.85
CA ASP A 161 -6.48 -7.34 0.06
C ASP A 161 -7.62 -8.22 -0.48
N ASP A 162 -7.49 -8.74 -1.70
CA ASP A 162 -8.48 -9.63 -2.34
C ASP A 162 -8.39 -11.07 -1.84
N ARG A 163 -7.32 -11.43 -1.14
CA ARG A 163 -7.09 -12.78 -0.62
C ARG A 163 -7.53 -12.92 0.82
N LYS A 164 -8.53 -13.75 1.02
CA LYS A 164 -9.05 -14.06 2.37
C LYS A 164 -7.97 -14.52 3.34
N SER A 165 -7.01 -15.34 2.89
CA SER A 165 -5.91 -15.81 3.74
C SER A 165 -5.06 -14.67 4.31
N ASN A 166 -4.72 -13.65 3.50
CA ASN A 166 -3.97 -12.48 3.95
C ASN A 166 -4.76 -11.69 4.99
N ILE A 167 -6.06 -11.54 4.76
CA ILE A 167 -6.97 -10.82 5.68
C ILE A 167 -7.10 -11.57 7.03
N ASP A 168 -7.26 -12.90 6.98
CA ASP A 168 -7.39 -13.71 8.19
C ASP A 168 -6.10 -13.66 9.03
N GLU A 169 -4.93 -13.80 8.39
CA GLU A 169 -3.63 -13.69 9.05
C GLU A 169 -3.39 -12.28 9.64
N TRP A 170 -3.78 -11.23 8.92
CA TRP A 170 -3.67 -9.86 9.40
C TRP A 170 -4.52 -9.59 10.64
N ARG A 171 -5.75 -10.10 10.65
CA ARG A 171 -6.67 -10.01 11.80
C ARG A 171 -6.16 -10.81 13.00
N ALA A 172 -5.55 -11.97 12.77
CA ALA A 172 -4.95 -12.77 13.84
C ALA A 172 -3.82 -12.05 14.57
N GLU A 173 -3.10 -11.15 13.87
CA GLU A 173 -2.06 -10.28 14.47
C GLU A 173 -2.63 -8.96 15.03
N GLY A 174 -3.96 -8.84 15.16
CA GLY A 174 -4.63 -7.71 15.79
C GLY A 174 -4.89 -6.50 14.89
N GLY A 175 -4.65 -6.60 13.59
CA GLY A 175 -4.95 -5.55 12.61
C GLY A 175 -6.40 -5.61 12.11
N ILE A 176 -6.82 -4.55 11.41
CA ILE A 176 -8.12 -4.47 10.76
C ILE A 176 -7.98 -4.97 9.32
N GLY A 177 -8.64 -6.08 8.97
CA GLY A 177 -8.62 -6.62 7.62
C GLY A 177 -9.92 -6.32 6.88
N ILE A 178 -9.84 -5.82 5.65
CA ILE A 178 -10.97 -5.62 4.74
C ILE A 178 -10.74 -6.50 3.51
N LEU A 179 -11.58 -7.51 3.30
CA LEU A 179 -11.54 -8.33 2.09
C LEU A 179 -12.10 -7.47 0.94
N HIS A 180 -11.24 -7.20 -0.03
CA HIS A 180 -11.64 -6.43 -1.20
C HIS A 180 -12.46 -7.29 -2.16
N THR A 181 -13.63 -6.81 -2.54
CA THR A 181 -14.50 -7.41 -3.56
C THR A 181 -14.89 -6.41 -4.63
N SER A 182 -14.90 -5.12 -4.28
CA SER A 182 -15.11 -3.99 -5.17
C SER A 182 -14.71 -2.69 -4.47
N ALA A 183 -14.44 -1.63 -5.22
CA ALA A 183 -14.23 -0.29 -4.67
C ALA A 183 -15.42 0.17 -3.81
N ALA A 184 -16.65 -0.08 -4.28
CA ALA A 184 -17.86 0.35 -3.58
C ALA A 184 -17.99 -0.29 -2.19
N ASP A 185 -17.78 -1.62 -2.09
CA ASP A 185 -17.86 -2.35 -0.83
C ASP A 185 -16.73 -1.94 0.12
N THR A 186 -15.51 -1.85 -0.38
CA THR A 186 -14.34 -1.43 0.41
C THR A 186 -14.52 -0.02 0.97
N ILE A 187 -14.95 0.95 0.16
CA ILE A 187 -15.23 2.31 0.59
C ILE A 187 -16.33 2.34 1.66
N GLN A 188 -17.37 1.51 1.50
CA GLN A 188 -18.43 1.42 2.51
C GLN A 188 -17.90 0.91 3.86
N GLN A 189 -16.98 -0.07 3.84
CA GLN A 189 -16.35 -0.59 5.06
C GLN A 189 -15.43 0.46 5.71
N LEU A 190 -14.65 1.22 4.92
CA LEU A 190 -13.82 2.32 5.41
C LEU A 190 -14.66 3.43 6.06
N LYS A 191 -15.79 3.81 5.45
CA LYS A 191 -16.74 4.77 6.03
C LYS A 191 -17.28 4.35 7.39
N LYS A 192 -17.52 3.05 7.61
CA LYS A 192 -17.96 2.53 8.92
C LYS A 192 -16.88 2.67 10.01
N LEU A 193 -15.60 2.80 9.62
CA LEU A 193 -14.49 3.07 10.51
C LEU A 193 -14.27 4.57 10.76
N GLY A 194 -15.02 5.44 10.05
CA GLY A 194 -14.92 6.88 10.14
C GLY A 194 -13.84 7.51 9.23
N LEU A 195 -13.51 6.81 8.17
CA LEU A 195 -12.66 7.26 7.08
C LEU A 195 -13.49 7.77 5.91
#